data_0b3a069f84133ec1f00d769388ec276f
#
_entry.id   0b3a069f84133ec1f00d769388ec276f
#
_cell.length_a   1.000
_cell.length_b   1.000
_cell.length_c   1.000
_cell.angle_alpha   90.00
_cell.angle_beta   90.00
_cell.angle_gamma   90.00
#
_symmetry.space_group_name_H-M   'P 1'
#
loop_
_entity.id
_entity.type
_entity.pdbx_description
1 polymer ?
#
loop_
_entity_poly.entity_id
_entity_poly.type
_entity_poly.pdbx_seq_one_letter_code
_entity_poly.pdbx_strand_id
1 'polypeptide(L)'
;GSEMCIRDRRREALDALLKKRETLRPWPVNEVELPPLPLRTLPPHRTLRARFERWEQVPEQALSGVEYLILPIAQADRVPREWREETLLELPRVMFGALEEDTARRIAATQDAGFAGYEVSNIAHLRLCRGLPMTGGFGLNVTNDLAAQYYADLGLSSVLILPEVKDSDISTIAPTHNGRPVPTGVLVYGHMPLMVTRACPLQNIHDCAHCDKTGLLTDRKAKKFPVRCGLGVRTIYNPVPIYMGDKPGALTVDYGVAYFTLESREEAAAILDSIRQHAPFEGEFTRGLYFKGTN
;
A
#
# COMPACT_ATOMS: atom_id res chain seq x y z
N GLY A 1 44.02 42.73 -12.32
CA GLY A 1 43.82 41.94 -11.11
C GLY A 1 44.33 40.53 -11.33
N SER A 2 45.13 40.00 -10.42
CA SER A 2 45.68 38.67 -10.57
C SER A 2 44.55 37.63 -10.55
N GLU A 3 44.72 36.48 -11.21
CA GLU A 3 43.77 35.31 -11.15
C GLU A 3 43.41 34.88 -9.72
N MET A 4 44.32 35.12 -8.79
CA MET A 4 44.15 34.86 -7.35
C MET A 4 43.03 35.72 -6.76
N CYS A 5 42.94 37.02 -7.11
CA CYS A 5 41.87 37.89 -6.64
C CYS A 5 40.49 37.51 -7.17
N ILE A 6 40.43 36.92 -8.38
CA ILE A 6 39.17 36.45 -8.97
C ILE A 6 38.70 35.19 -8.25
N ARG A 7 39.60 34.25 -7.95
CA ARG A 7 39.31 33.02 -7.20
C ARG A 7 38.85 33.34 -5.78
N ASP A 8 39.48 34.26 -5.10
CA ASP A 8 39.13 34.65 -3.73
C ASP A 8 37.72 35.28 -3.69
N ARG A 9 37.43 36.22 -4.59
CA ARG A 9 36.09 36.83 -4.70
C ARG A 9 34.99 35.78 -5.02
N ARG A 10 35.33 34.82 -5.88
CA ARG A 10 34.39 33.73 -6.19
C ARG A 10 34.13 32.84 -4.97
N ARG A 11 35.16 32.53 -4.18
CA ARG A 11 35.04 31.77 -2.93
C ARG A 11 34.21 32.55 -1.90
N GLU A 12 34.53 33.82 -1.67
CA GLU A 12 33.75 34.67 -0.77
C GLU A 12 32.28 34.78 -1.17
N ALA A 13 31.98 34.91 -2.46
CA ALA A 13 30.60 34.95 -2.96
C ALA A 13 29.86 33.61 -2.76
N LEU A 14 30.55 32.49 -2.98
CA LEU A 14 29.99 31.17 -2.72
C LEU A 14 29.75 30.94 -1.23
N ASP A 15 30.70 31.32 -0.37
CA ASP A 15 30.56 31.16 1.08
C ASP A 15 29.41 32.04 1.61
N ALA A 16 29.29 33.27 1.12
CA ALA A 16 28.18 34.16 1.45
C ALA A 16 26.81 33.58 0.99
N LEU A 17 26.76 32.98 -0.21
CA LEU A 17 25.57 32.34 -0.72
C LEU A 17 25.20 31.12 0.12
N LEU A 18 26.17 30.25 0.45
CA LEU A 18 25.96 29.07 1.30
C LEU A 18 25.43 29.51 2.67
N LYS A 19 26.09 30.47 3.32
CA LYS A 19 25.66 31.03 4.61
C LYS A 19 24.24 31.57 4.57
N LYS A 20 23.86 32.26 3.47
CA LYS A 20 22.49 32.76 3.30
C LYS A 20 21.48 31.66 3.07
N ARG A 21 21.85 30.54 2.40
CA ARG A 21 20.99 29.37 2.20
C ARG A 21 20.84 28.53 3.46
N GLU A 22 21.87 28.43 4.29
CA GLU A 22 21.90 27.73 5.56
C GLU A 22 21.16 28.49 6.67
N THR A 23 20.94 29.80 6.50
CA THR A 23 20.18 30.59 7.48
C THR A 23 18.72 30.11 7.49
N LEU A 24 18.34 29.42 8.55
CA LEU A 24 16.95 29.01 8.81
C LEU A 24 16.10 30.29 8.94
N ARG A 25 15.07 30.41 8.13
CA ARG A 25 14.03 31.40 8.36
C ARG A 25 13.16 30.88 9.49
N PRO A 26 13.07 31.58 10.63
CA PRO A 26 12.16 31.15 11.68
C PRO A 26 10.73 31.23 11.13
N TRP A 27 10.08 30.07 11.00
CA TRP A 27 8.64 30.03 10.76
C TRP A 27 7.93 30.33 12.08
N PRO A 28 6.85 31.12 12.08
CA PRO A 28 6.06 31.28 13.26
C PRO A 28 5.55 29.88 13.68
N VAL A 29 5.88 29.48 14.90
CA VAL A 29 5.35 28.27 15.51
C VAL A 29 4.00 28.64 16.09
N ASN A 30 2.92 28.13 15.50
CA ASN A 30 1.60 28.23 16.09
C ASN A 30 1.39 27.00 16.97
N GLU A 31 0.98 27.22 18.21
CA GLU A 31 0.48 26.13 19.05
C GLU A 31 -0.83 25.64 18.45
N VAL A 32 -0.88 24.35 18.12
CA VAL A 32 -2.09 23.69 17.64
C VAL A 32 -2.56 22.73 18.73
N GLU A 33 -3.75 22.97 19.25
CA GLU A 33 -4.42 21.98 20.10
C GLU A 33 -4.80 20.78 19.23
N LEU A 34 -4.19 19.62 19.53
CA LEU A 34 -4.56 18.37 18.87
C LEU A 34 -5.85 17.85 19.52
N PRO A 35 -6.79 17.32 18.73
CA PRO A 35 -7.97 16.68 19.31
C PRO A 35 -7.55 15.48 20.16
N PRO A 36 -8.32 15.11 21.21
CA PRO A 36 -8.05 13.91 21.97
C PRO A 36 -8.12 12.68 21.06
N LEU A 37 -7.16 11.75 21.26
CA LEU A 37 -7.14 10.52 20.48
C LEU A 37 -8.37 9.67 20.82
N PRO A 38 -9.13 9.20 19.84
CA PRO A 38 -10.24 8.31 20.08
C PRO A 38 -9.73 6.96 20.59
N LEU A 39 -10.49 6.31 21.44
CA LEU A 39 -10.25 4.92 21.84
C LEU A 39 -11.26 4.04 21.09
N ARG A 40 -10.73 3.09 20.37
CA ARG A 40 -11.54 2.16 19.62
C ARG A 40 -11.77 0.86 20.37
N THR A 41 -12.97 0.34 20.29
CA THR A 41 -13.30 -1.02 20.72
C THR A 41 -13.25 -1.98 19.52
N LEU A 42 -12.80 -3.22 19.77
CA LEU A 42 -12.82 -4.25 18.75
C LEU A 42 -14.26 -4.47 18.21
N PRO A 43 -14.43 -4.52 16.89
CA PRO A 43 -15.71 -4.95 16.35
C PRO A 43 -15.96 -6.44 16.69
N PRO A 44 -17.23 -6.86 16.79
CA PRO A 44 -17.57 -8.25 17.15
C PRO A 44 -17.01 -9.26 16.13
N HIS A 45 -16.87 -8.86 14.88
CA HIS A 45 -16.31 -9.70 13.81
C HIS A 45 -15.41 -8.84 12.91
N ARG A 46 -14.20 -9.34 12.67
CA ARG A 46 -13.29 -8.77 11.68
C ARG A 46 -13.60 -9.40 10.32
N THR A 47 -13.78 -8.56 9.29
CA THR A 47 -13.90 -9.05 7.91
C THR A 47 -12.53 -9.31 7.29
N LEU A 48 -12.50 -10.09 6.22
CA LEU A 48 -11.29 -10.38 5.44
C LEU A 48 -11.46 -9.84 4.02
N ARG A 49 -10.47 -9.14 3.52
CA ARG A 49 -10.34 -8.75 2.12
C ARG A 49 -9.16 -9.49 1.51
N ALA A 50 -9.27 -9.86 0.24
CA ALA A 50 -8.22 -10.60 -0.44
C ALA A 50 -7.79 -9.86 -1.70
N ARG A 51 -6.53 -9.44 -1.76
CA ARG A 51 -5.93 -8.78 -2.92
C ARG A 51 -5.10 -9.78 -3.71
N PHE A 52 -5.31 -9.81 -5.02
CA PHE A 52 -4.56 -10.64 -5.96
C PHE A 52 -3.93 -9.79 -7.07
N GLU A 53 -2.75 -10.18 -7.52
CA GLU A 53 -2.06 -9.51 -8.64
C GLU A 53 -2.73 -9.83 -9.99
N ARG A 54 -3.29 -11.01 -10.13
CA ARG A 54 -3.93 -11.51 -11.36
C ARG A 54 -5.15 -12.36 -11.02
N TRP A 55 -6.13 -12.34 -11.92
CA TRP A 55 -7.33 -13.16 -11.79
C TRP A 55 -7.02 -14.67 -11.66
N GLU A 56 -6.00 -15.16 -12.36
CA GLU A 56 -5.60 -16.57 -12.32
C GLU A 56 -5.16 -17.07 -10.93
N GLN A 57 -4.82 -16.14 -10.01
CA GLN A 57 -4.48 -16.47 -8.63
C GLN A 57 -5.72 -16.63 -7.73
N VAL A 58 -6.90 -16.17 -8.19
CA VAL A 58 -8.12 -16.14 -7.37
C VAL A 58 -8.63 -17.57 -7.15
N PRO A 59 -8.67 -18.07 -5.91
CA PRO A 59 -9.20 -19.40 -5.60
C PRO A 59 -10.71 -19.30 -5.30
N GLU A 60 -11.54 -19.28 -6.33
CA GLU A 60 -12.99 -19.01 -6.22
C GLU A 60 -13.69 -19.83 -5.13
N GLN A 61 -13.33 -21.13 -4.98
CA GLN A 61 -13.91 -22.00 -3.95
C GLN A 61 -13.48 -21.61 -2.51
N ALA A 62 -12.39 -20.88 -2.37
CA ALA A 62 -11.84 -20.46 -1.07
C ALA A 62 -12.23 -19.03 -0.69
N LEU A 63 -13.15 -18.37 -1.38
CA LEU A 63 -13.53 -16.98 -1.11
C LEU A 63 -14.67 -16.82 -0.10
N SER A 64 -15.23 -17.90 0.39
CA SER A 64 -16.27 -17.82 1.44
C SER A 64 -15.78 -16.99 2.63
N GLY A 65 -16.53 -15.94 3.02
CA GLY A 65 -16.16 -15.03 4.12
C GLY A 65 -15.14 -13.95 3.76
N VAL A 66 -14.76 -13.81 2.49
CA VAL A 66 -14.05 -12.64 1.97
C VAL A 66 -15.08 -11.55 1.66
N GLU A 67 -14.91 -10.37 2.25
CA GLU A 67 -15.81 -9.22 2.07
C GLU A 67 -15.62 -8.59 0.68
N TYR A 68 -14.38 -8.36 0.30
CA TYR A 68 -14.00 -7.79 -1.00
C TYR A 68 -12.81 -8.52 -1.60
N LEU A 69 -12.90 -8.76 -2.90
CA LEU A 69 -11.75 -8.99 -3.76
C LEU A 69 -11.12 -7.64 -4.12
N ILE A 70 -9.79 -7.61 -4.21
CA ILE A 70 -9.06 -6.45 -4.70
C ILE A 70 -8.18 -6.91 -5.86
N LEU A 71 -8.38 -6.32 -7.03
CA LEU A 71 -7.64 -6.67 -8.25
C LEU A 71 -7.16 -5.40 -8.95
N PRO A 72 -5.96 -5.40 -9.55
CA PRO A 72 -5.51 -4.27 -10.35
C PRO A 72 -6.54 -3.91 -11.43
N ILE A 73 -6.80 -2.62 -11.64
CA ILE A 73 -7.76 -2.15 -12.67
C ILE A 73 -7.45 -2.71 -14.07
N ALA A 74 -6.18 -3.05 -14.32
CA ALA A 74 -5.77 -3.72 -15.57
C ALA A 74 -6.36 -5.13 -15.72
N GLN A 75 -6.92 -5.72 -14.66
CA GLN A 75 -7.56 -7.04 -14.66
C GLN A 75 -9.10 -6.95 -14.72
N ALA A 76 -9.68 -5.75 -14.80
CA ALA A 76 -11.12 -5.55 -14.73
C ALA A 76 -11.91 -6.40 -15.75
N ASP A 77 -11.38 -6.55 -16.97
CA ASP A 77 -12.01 -7.35 -18.03
C ASP A 77 -12.01 -8.86 -17.75
N ARG A 78 -11.17 -9.31 -16.79
CA ARG A 78 -11.07 -10.72 -16.40
C ARG A 78 -12.06 -11.10 -15.32
N VAL A 79 -12.62 -10.09 -14.61
CA VAL A 79 -13.55 -10.31 -13.51
C VAL A 79 -14.94 -10.64 -14.05
N PRO A 80 -15.49 -11.85 -13.78
CA PRO A 80 -16.84 -12.21 -14.15
C PRO A 80 -17.86 -11.21 -13.57
N ARG A 81 -18.99 -11.05 -14.26
CA ARG A 81 -19.99 -10.03 -13.89
C ARG A 81 -20.55 -10.25 -12.49
N GLU A 82 -20.74 -11.48 -12.11
CA GLU A 82 -21.26 -11.91 -10.80
C GLU A 82 -20.35 -11.57 -9.62
N TRP A 83 -19.05 -11.33 -9.85
CA TRP A 83 -18.07 -10.99 -8.82
C TRP A 83 -17.81 -9.49 -8.68
N ARG A 84 -18.34 -8.66 -9.59
CA ARG A 84 -17.97 -7.24 -9.65
C ARG A 84 -18.44 -6.42 -8.45
N GLU A 85 -19.63 -6.70 -7.93
CA GLU A 85 -20.17 -6.01 -6.74
C GLU A 85 -19.36 -6.28 -5.47
N GLU A 86 -18.56 -7.36 -5.45
CA GLU A 86 -17.65 -7.71 -4.37
C GLU A 86 -16.18 -7.43 -4.73
N THR A 87 -15.93 -6.72 -5.85
CA THR A 87 -14.56 -6.44 -6.31
C THR A 87 -14.26 -4.95 -6.29
N LEU A 88 -13.17 -4.60 -5.60
CA LEU A 88 -12.52 -3.30 -5.65
C LEU A 88 -11.41 -3.30 -6.70
N LEU A 89 -11.33 -2.27 -7.51
CA LEU A 89 -10.29 -2.12 -8.53
C LEU A 89 -9.12 -1.30 -7.98
N GLU A 90 -7.99 -1.96 -7.74
CA GLU A 90 -6.75 -1.31 -7.29
C GLU A 90 -6.15 -0.48 -8.42
N LEU A 91 -5.88 0.81 -8.15
CA LEU A 91 -5.19 1.68 -9.10
C LEU A 91 -3.67 1.53 -8.99
N PRO A 92 -2.91 1.72 -10.10
CA PRO A 92 -1.47 1.59 -10.09
C PRO A 92 -0.82 2.53 -9.05
N ARG A 93 -0.15 1.98 -8.04
CA ARG A 93 0.50 2.77 -6.96
C ARG A 93 1.42 3.87 -7.49
N VAL A 94 2.08 3.61 -8.61
CA VAL A 94 3.01 4.55 -9.26
C VAL A 94 2.57 4.74 -10.70
N MET A 95 2.38 6.00 -11.10
CA MET A 95 1.96 6.35 -12.47
C MET A 95 2.99 7.31 -13.08
N PHE A 96 3.45 6.98 -14.30
CA PHE A 96 4.37 7.81 -15.08
C PHE A 96 3.87 7.93 -16.52
N GLY A 97 3.85 9.17 -17.04
CA GLY A 97 3.55 9.44 -18.43
C GLY A 97 2.19 8.87 -18.85
N ALA A 98 2.16 8.10 -19.93
CA ALA A 98 0.94 7.55 -20.52
C ALA A 98 0.12 6.65 -19.56
N LEU A 99 0.71 6.16 -18.46
CA LEU A 99 -0.03 5.31 -17.52
C LEU A 99 -1.09 6.10 -16.73
N GLU A 100 -0.90 7.39 -16.52
CA GLU A 100 -1.92 8.24 -15.87
C GLU A 100 -3.16 8.35 -16.77
N GLU A 101 -2.97 8.62 -18.07
CA GLU A 101 -4.05 8.70 -19.05
C GLU A 101 -4.74 7.34 -19.24
N ASP A 102 -3.95 6.24 -19.28
CA ASP A 102 -4.49 4.88 -19.37
C ASP A 102 -5.35 4.54 -18.14
N THR A 103 -4.88 4.90 -16.95
CA THR A 103 -5.63 4.72 -15.70
C THR A 103 -6.94 5.50 -15.72
N ALA A 104 -6.92 6.76 -16.16
CA ALA A 104 -8.13 7.58 -16.28
C ALA A 104 -9.14 6.97 -17.27
N ARG A 105 -8.67 6.47 -18.43
CA ARG A 105 -9.54 5.78 -19.40
C ARG A 105 -10.16 4.50 -18.82
N ARG A 106 -9.39 3.72 -18.05
CA ARG A 106 -9.90 2.50 -17.39
C ARG A 106 -10.92 2.81 -16.32
N ILE A 107 -10.72 3.86 -15.54
CA ILE A 107 -11.73 4.34 -14.57
C ILE A 107 -13.02 4.70 -15.31
N ALA A 108 -12.96 5.50 -16.38
CA ALA A 108 -14.11 5.87 -17.18
C ALA A 108 -14.84 4.65 -17.79
N ALA A 109 -14.11 3.61 -18.17
CA ALA A 109 -14.69 2.39 -18.71
C ALA A 109 -15.30 1.46 -17.65
N THR A 110 -14.92 1.58 -16.38
CA THR A 110 -15.34 0.67 -15.30
C THR A 110 -16.30 1.30 -14.29
N GLN A 111 -16.43 2.62 -14.24
CA GLN A 111 -17.26 3.33 -13.25
C GLN A 111 -18.72 2.89 -13.19
N ASP A 112 -19.30 2.49 -14.34
CA ASP A 112 -20.67 2.03 -14.45
C ASP A 112 -20.76 0.51 -14.72
N ALA A 113 -19.67 -0.22 -14.53
CA ALA A 113 -19.58 -1.65 -14.85
C ALA A 113 -19.99 -2.57 -13.68
N GLY A 114 -20.47 -2.00 -12.55
CA GLY A 114 -20.96 -2.75 -11.39
C GLY A 114 -19.89 -3.17 -10.39
N PHE A 115 -18.67 -2.59 -10.43
CA PHE A 115 -17.65 -2.82 -9.41
C PHE A 115 -17.98 -2.10 -8.09
N ALA A 116 -17.52 -2.65 -6.96
CA ALA A 116 -17.73 -2.08 -5.64
C ALA A 116 -17.08 -0.69 -5.47
N GLY A 117 -16.02 -0.41 -6.21
CA GLY A 117 -15.31 0.86 -6.19
C GLY A 117 -13.82 0.71 -6.51
N TYR A 118 -13.03 1.68 -6.07
CA TYR A 118 -11.61 1.76 -6.37
C TYR A 118 -10.77 1.75 -5.10
N GLU A 119 -9.71 0.92 -5.07
CA GLU A 119 -8.67 1.04 -4.03
C GLU A 119 -7.62 2.05 -4.49
N VAL A 120 -7.47 3.13 -3.70
CA VAL A 120 -6.58 4.25 -3.97
C VAL A 120 -5.35 4.17 -3.06
N SER A 121 -4.16 4.19 -3.65
CA SER A 121 -2.88 4.07 -2.96
C SER A 121 -1.89 5.20 -3.31
N ASN A 122 -2.40 6.28 -3.92
CA ASN A 122 -1.64 7.47 -4.32
C ASN A 122 -2.56 8.68 -4.23
N ILE A 123 -2.04 9.81 -3.78
CA ILE A 123 -2.84 11.04 -3.63
C ILE A 123 -3.45 11.55 -4.95
N ALA A 124 -2.80 11.28 -6.10
CA ALA A 124 -3.35 11.60 -7.41
C ALA A 124 -4.63 10.84 -7.73
N HIS A 125 -4.81 9.64 -7.18
CA HIS A 125 -6.03 8.83 -7.36
C HIS A 125 -7.27 9.52 -6.80
N LEU A 126 -7.15 10.29 -5.71
CA LEU A 126 -8.26 11.04 -5.11
C LEU A 126 -8.88 12.04 -6.09
N ARG A 127 -8.05 12.58 -6.99
CA ARG A 127 -8.52 13.44 -8.08
C ARG A 127 -9.16 12.64 -9.20
N LEU A 128 -8.55 11.52 -9.60
CA LEU A 128 -9.04 10.68 -10.70
C LEU A 128 -10.37 10.01 -10.35
N CYS A 129 -10.59 9.64 -9.09
CA CYS A 129 -11.81 8.98 -8.62
C CYS A 129 -12.78 9.92 -7.91
N ARG A 130 -12.67 11.25 -8.12
CA ARG A 130 -13.57 12.22 -7.47
C ARG A 130 -15.05 11.90 -7.77
N GLY A 131 -15.85 11.70 -6.72
CA GLY A 131 -17.27 11.36 -6.82
C GLY A 131 -17.56 9.87 -7.06
N LEU A 132 -16.53 9.03 -7.11
CA LEU A 132 -16.66 7.57 -7.20
C LEU A 132 -16.40 6.91 -5.82
N PRO A 133 -16.92 5.71 -5.56
CA PRO A 133 -16.63 4.97 -4.35
C PRO A 133 -15.12 4.67 -4.24
N MET A 134 -14.50 5.04 -3.11
CA MET A 134 -13.06 4.87 -2.88
C MET A 134 -12.78 4.20 -1.55
N THR A 135 -11.79 3.31 -1.52
CA THR A 135 -11.16 2.77 -0.32
C THR A 135 -9.67 3.09 -0.32
N GLY A 136 -9.08 3.29 0.85
CA GLY A 136 -7.66 3.61 0.97
C GLY A 136 -6.81 2.37 1.14
N GLY A 137 -5.86 2.13 0.22
CA GLY A 137 -4.84 1.10 0.32
C GLY A 137 -3.59 1.55 1.09
N PHE A 138 -2.67 0.63 1.39
CA PHE A 138 -1.49 0.91 2.23
C PHE A 138 -0.55 1.98 1.65
N GLY A 139 -0.59 2.24 0.35
CA GLY A 139 0.21 3.28 -0.30
C GLY A 139 -0.14 4.72 0.10
N LEU A 140 -1.27 4.94 0.78
CA LEU A 140 -1.61 6.24 1.37
C LEU A 140 -0.81 6.54 2.65
N ASN A 141 -0.05 5.57 3.18
CA ASN A 141 0.81 5.71 4.35
C ASN A 141 0.08 6.25 5.59
N VAL A 142 -1.10 5.70 5.89
CA VAL A 142 -1.86 6.06 7.08
C VAL A 142 -1.16 5.52 8.32
N THR A 143 -0.63 6.41 9.16
CA THR A 143 0.17 6.08 10.34
C THR A 143 -0.39 6.63 11.65
N ASN A 144 -1.41 7.48 11.59
CA ASN A 144 -2.03 8.10 12.76
C ASN A 144 -3.49 8.50 12.48
N ASP A 145 -4.19 8.87 13.54
CA ASP A 145 -5.61 9.23 13.46
C ASP A 145 -5.87 10.46 12.59
N LEU A 146 -5.01 11.48 12.64
CA LEU A 146 -5.20 12.69 11.84
C LEU A 146 -5.10 12.41 10.33
N ALA A 147 -4.15 11.55 9.92
CA ALA A 147 -4.04 11.12 8.53
C ALA A 147 -5.27 10.30 8.11
N ALA A 148 -5.73 9.38 8.96
CA ALA A 148 -6.92 8.59 8.72
C ALA A 148 -8.17 9.47 8.60
N GLN A 149 -8.33 10.44 9.50
CA GLN A 149 -9.44 11.40 9.49
C GLN A 149 -9.43 12.26 8.22
N TYR A 150 -8.25 12.74 7.81
CA TYR A 150 -8.12 13.50 6.57
C TYR A 150 -8.65 12.74 5.34
N TYR A 151 -8.30 11.46 5.22
CA TYR A 151 -8.77 10.63 4.12
C TYR A 151 -10.27 10.30 4.24
N ALA A 152 -10.77 10.11 5.45
CA ALA A 152 -12.21 9.95 5.68
C ALA A 152 -12.99 11.20 5.26
N ASP A 153 -12.49 12.40 5.56
CA ASP A 153 -13.09 13.67 5.17
C ASP A 153 -13.09 13.87 3.63
N LEU A 154 -12.12 13.27 2.93
CA LEU A 154 -12.08 13.21 1.46
C LEU A 154 -13.05 12.17 0.86
N GLY A 155 -13.79 11.44 1.69
CA GLY A 155 -14.84 10.52 1.26
C GLY A 155 -14.38 9.08 1.06
N LEU A 156 -13.24 8.68 1.60
CA LEU A 156 -12.86 7.26 1.60
C LEU A 156 -13.77 6.46 2.52
N SER A 157 -14.32 5.37 2.01
CA SER A 157 -15.23 4.48 2.75
C SER A 157 -14.51 3.53 3.72
N SER A 158 -13.21 3.36 3.58
CA SER A 158 -12.32 2.67 4.54
C SER A 158 -10.86 3.06 4.29
N VAL A 159 -9.98 2.85 5.27
CA VAL A 159 -8.55 3.13 5.16
C VAL A 159 -7.72 1.96 5.68
N LEU A 160 -6.63 1.64 4.99
CA LEU A 160 -5.66 0.63 5.41
C LEU A 160 -4.51 1.30 6.14
N ILE A 161 -4.29 0.88 7.39
CA ILE A 161 -3.19 1.36 8.24
C ILE A 161 -1.89 0.72 7.76
N LEU A 162 -0.82 1.51 7.73
CA LEU A 162 0.49 1.04 7.30
C LEU A 162 1.02 -0.05 8.26
N PRO A 163 1.62 -1.15 7.77
CA PRO A 163 2.16 -2.23 8.60
C PRO A 163 3.32 -1.85 9.53
N GLU A 164 3.78 -0.60 9.48
CA GLU A 164 4.82 -0.04 10.33
C GLU A 164 4.26 0.54 11.64
N VAL A 165 2.94 0.67 11.76
CA VAL A 165 2.27 1.19 12.96
C VAL A 165 2.19 0.10 14.02
N LYS A 166 2.56 0.46 15.25
CA LYS A 166 2.53 -0.45 16.38
C LYS A 166 1.07 -0.72 16.83
N ASP A 167 0.83 -1.92 17.32
CA ASP A 167 -0.48 -2.37 17.82
C ASP A 167 -1.13 -1.39 18.80
N SER A 168 -0.36 -0.87 19.77
CA SER A 168 -0.87 0.13 20.73
C SER A 168 -1.41 1.39 20.06
N ASP A 169 -0.83 1.79 18.93
CA ASP A 169 -1.17 3.03 18.23
C ASP A 169 -2.32 2.80 17.23
N ILE A 170 -2.43 1.57 16.68
CA ILE A 170 -3.55 1.17 15.81
C ILE A 170 -4.89 1.38 16.50
N SER A 171 -5.00 1.08 17.81
CA SER A 171 -6.23 1.25 18.59
C SER A 171 -6.69 2.71 18.72
N THR A 172 -5.81 3.68 18.47
CA THR A 172 -6.13 5.12 18.52
C THR A 172 -6.56 5.68 17.17
N ILE A 173 -6.53 4.89 16.10
CA ILE A 173 -6.90 5.30 14.75
C ILE A 173 -8.36 4.94 14.48
N ALA A 174 -9.27 5.90 14.68
CA ALA A 174 -10.71 5.70 14.59
C ALA A 174 -11.41 6.85 13.82
N PRO A 175 -11.12 7.02 12.52
CA PRO A 175 -11.68 8.09 11.72
C PRO A 175 -13.20 7.99 11.61
N THR A 176 -13.85 9.15 11.41
CA THR A 176 -15.28 9.23 11.21
C THR A 176 -15.61 10.10 9.99
N HIS A 177 -16.72 9.82 9.33
CA HIS A 177 -17.26 10.68 8.29
C HIS A 177 -18.75 10.91 8.53
N ASN A 178 -19.15 12.19 8.62
CA ASN A 178 -20.54 12.58 8.94
C ASN A 178 -21.07 11.89 10.22
N GLY A 179 -20.22 11.76 11.25
CA GLY A 179 -20.57 11.14 12.53
C GLY A 179 -20.65 9.61 12.51
N ARG A 180 -20.28 8.96 11.40
CA ARG A 180 -20.23 7.49 11.29
C ARG A 180 -18.78 7.01 11.27
N PRO A 181 -18.45 5.91 11.97
CA PRO A 181 -17.12 5.31 11.90
C PRO A 181 -16.74 4.95 10.45
N VAL A 182 -15.50 5.26 10.07
CA VAL A 182 -14.90 4.79 8.81
C VAL A 182 -14.04 3.58 9.14
N PRO A 183 -14.31 2.40 8.55
CA PRO A 183 -13.58 1.17 8.82
C PRO A 183 -12.09 1.31 8.58
N THR A 184 -11.28 0.75 9.50
CA THR A 184 -9.83 0.66 9.34
C THR A 184 -9.38 -0.79 9.20
N GLY A 185 -8.32 -1.02 8.44
CA GLY A 185 -7.77 -2.34 8.23
C GLY A 185 -6.26 -2.40 8.38
N VAL A 186 -5.73 -3.62 8.41
CA VAL A 186 -4.29 -3.91 8.41
C VAL A 186 -3.97 -5.05 7.48
N LEU A 187 -2.71 -5.17 7.06
CA LEU A 187 -2.24 -6.37 6.36
C LEU A 187 -2.12 -7.53 7.35
N VAL A 188 -2.81 -8.63 7.07
CA VAL A 188 -2.73 -9.87 7.85
C VAL A 188 -1.89 -10.94 7.16
N TYR A 189 -1.68 -10.80 5.85
CA TYR A 189 -0.78 -11.62 5.06
C TYR A 189 -0.22 -10.83 3.87
N GLY A 190 1.05 -11.07 3.51
CA GLY A 190 1.60 -10.68 2.22
C GLY A 190 3.09 -10.35 2.24
N HIS A 191 3.71 -10.50 1.06
CA HIS A 191 5.07 -10.04 0.81
C HIS A 191 5.08 -8.53 0.59
N MET A 192 5.68 -7.79 1.52
CA MET A 192 5.73 -6.33 1.43
C MET A 192 6.61 -5.87 0.27
N PRO A 193 6.13 -4.92 -0.55
CA PRO A 193 6.96 -4.25 -1.53
C PRO A 193 7.95 -3.31 -0.81
N LEU A 194 9.23 -3.69 -0.83
CA LEU A 194 10.31 -2.93 -0.19
C LEU A 194 10.80 -1.77 -1.05
N MET A 195 10.77 -1.95 -2.38
CA MET A 195 11.24 -0.94 -3.32
C MET A 195 10.44 -1.00 -4.62
N VAL A 196 10.13 0.18 -5.16
CA VAL A 196 9.61 0.34 -6.52
C VAL A 196 10.59 1.18 -7.32
N THR A 197 11.05 0.68 -8.47
CA THR A 197 12.04 1.37 -9.31
C THR A 197 11.69 1.32 -10.79
N ARG A 198 12.07 2.37 -11.53
CA ARG A 198 11.99 2.37 -13.00
C ARG A 198 13.17 1.67 -13.65
N ALA A 199 14.34 1.74 -13.04
CA ALA A 199 15.50 1.00 -13.49
C ALA A 199 15.32 -0.50 -13.24
N CYS A 200 15.70 -1.35 -14.20
CA CYS A 200 15.64 -2.79 -14.01
C CYS A 200 16.90 -3.26 -13.25
N PRO A 201 16.77 -3.80 -12.05
CA PRO A 201 17.92 -4.31 -11.31
C PRO A 201 18.51 -5.59 -11.91
N LEU A 202 17.79 -6.20 -12.87
CA LEU A 202 18.19 -7.42 -13.57
C LEU A 202 18.69 -7.15 -14.99
N GLN A 203 18.81 -5.89 -15.41
CA GLN A 203 19.15 -5.50 -16.79
C GLN A 203 20.49 -6.06 -17.26
N ASN A 204 21.44 -6.27 -16.35
CA ASN A 204 22.75 -6.84 -16.67
C ASN A 204 22.72 -8.37 -16.85
N ILE A 205 21.61 -9.02 -16.51
CA ILE A 205 21.45 -10.47 -16.53
C ILE A 205 20.50 -10.89 -17.66
N HIS A 206 19.47 -10.07 -17.93
CA HIS A 206 18.41 -10.36 -18.89
C HIS A 206 18.13 -9.16 -19.79
N ASP A 207 17.91 -9.46 -21.06
CA ASP A 207 17.32 -8.51 -22.00
C ASP A 207 15.78 -8.52 -21.82
N CYS A 208 15.16 -7.35 -21.94
CA CYS A 208 13.71 -7.19 -21.74
C CYS A 208 12.86 -7.93 -22.78
N ALA A 209 13.41 -8.23 -23.96
CA ALA A 209 12.69 -8.93 -25.03
C ALA A 209 12.45 -10.42 -24.69
N HIS A 210 13.36 -11.01 -23.92
CA HIS A 210 13.33 -12.43 -23.55
C HIS A 210 13.08 -12.65 -22.04
N CYS A 211 12.66 -11.61 -21.32
CA CYS A 211 12.45 -11.64 -19.88
C CYS A 211 11.01 -12.06 -19.56
N ASP A 212 10.84 -13.01 -18.63
CA ASP A 212 9.55 -13.43 -18.07
C ASP A 212 8.94 -12.43 -17.07
N LYS A 213 9.58 -11.25 -16.92
CA LYS A 213 9.20 -10.16 -15.99
C LYS A 213 9.33 -10.53 -14.51
N THR A 214 10.08 -11.58 -14.22
CA THR A 214 10.35 -12.05 -12.86
C THR A 214 11.87 -12.16 -12.63
N GLY A 215 12.27 -12.19 -11.37
CA GLY A 215 13.66 -12.41 -11.01
C GLY A 215 13.91 -12.43 -9.53
N LEU A 216 15.15 -12.63 -9.16
CA LEU A 216 15.61 -12.68 -7.77
C LEU A 216 16.85 -11.81 -7.59
N LEU A 217 16.86 -10.99 -6.56
CA LEU A 217 18.07 -10.34 -6.04
C LEU A 217 18.51 -11.08 -4.80
N THR A 218 19.82 -11.35 -4.69
CA THR A 218 20.38 -12.03 -3.52
C THR A 218 21.26 -11.04 -2.76
N ASP A 219 21.03 -10.92 -1.45
CA ASP A 219 21.83 -10.09 -0.57
C ASP A 219 23.11 -10.81 -0.08
N ARG A 220 23.91 -10.11 0.74
CA ARG A 220 25.16 -10.66 1.31
C ARG A 220 24.92 -11.84 2.27
N LYS A 221 23.70 -12.03 2.75
CA LYS A 221 23.28 -13.13 3.64
C LYS A 221 22.58 -14.24 2.87
N ALA A 222 22.70 -14.26 1.55
CA ALA A 222 22.03 -15.22 0.65
C ALA A 222 20.50 -15.21 0.71
N LYS A 223 19.88 -14.15 1.27
CA LYS A 223 18.41 -13.98 1.19
C LYS A 223 18.02 -13.55 -0.22
N LYS A 224 16.97 -14.19 -0.75
CA LYS A 224 16.48 -14.00 -2.12
C LYS A 224 15.26 -13.11 -2.12
N PHE A 225 15.37 -11.90 -2.68
CA PHE A 225 14.32 -10.91 -2.79
C PHE A 225 13.64 -11.04 -4.16
N PRO A 226 12.37 -11.45 -4.21
CA PRO A 226 11.64 -11.56 -5.47
C PRO A 226 11.47 -10.19 -6.15
N VAL A 227 11.65 -10.18 -7.46
CA VAL A 227 11.43 -9.01 -8.32
C VAL A 227 10.31 -9.31 -9.29
N ARG A 228 9.36 -8.39 -9.42
CA ARG A 228 8.29 -8.43 -10.43
C ARG A 228 8.31 -7.15 -11.25
N CYS A 229 8.12 -7.30 -12.55
CA CYS A 229 8.05 -6.19 -13.50
C CYS A 229 6.62 -6.03 -14.01
N GLY A 230 6.04 -4.84 -13.85
CA GLY A 230 4.70 -4.52 -14.33
C GLY A 230 4.48 -3.02 -14.43
N LEU A 231 3.64 -2.57 -15.37
CA LEU A 231 3.24 -1.17 -15.53
C LEU A 231 4.42 -0.17 -15.58
N GLY A 232 5.54 -0.57 -16.23
CA GLY A 232 6.73 0.27 -16.39
C GLY A 232 7.62 0.38 -15.15
N VAL A 233 7.31 -0.31 -14.06
CA VAL A 233 8.11 -0.34 -12.83
C VAL A 233 8.51 -1.77 -12.45
N ARG A 234 9.49 -1.89 -11.57
CA ARG A 234 9.94 -3.13 -10.96
C ARG A 234 9.75 -3.02 -9.46
N THR A 235 9.06 -4.00 -8.89
CA THR A 235 8.83 -4.08 -7.46
C THR A 235 9.69 -5.19 -6.87
N ILE A 236 10.45 -4.85 -5.84
CA ILE A 236 11.26 -5.79 -5.07
C ILE A 236 10.49 -6.09 -3.79
N TYR A 237 10.22 -7.37 -3.54
CA TYR A 237 9.43 -7.82 -2.40
C TYR A 237 10.30 -8.37 -1.28
N ASN A 238 9.79 -8.29 -0.06
CA ASN A 238 10.38 -8.96 1.09
C ASN A 238 10.38 -10.49 0.83
N PRO A 239 11.48 -11.19 1.08
CA PRO A 239 11.57 -12.64 0.90
C PRO A 239 10.62 -13.43 1.78
N VAL A 240 10.22 -12.88 2.93
CA VAL A 240 9.25 -13.51 3.84
C VAL A 240 7.98 -12.68 3.96
N PRO A 241 6.80 -13.31 3.98
CA PRO A 241 5.54 -12.58 4.13
C PRO A 241 5.34 -12.08 5.57
N ILE A 242 4.54 -11.03 5.72
CA ILE A 242 3.86 -10.76 6.99
C ILE A 242 2.80 -11.85 7.17
N TYR A 243 2.64 -12.35 8.41
CA TYR A 243 1.52 -13.21 8.79
C TYR A 243 0.98 -12.86 10.17
N MET A 244 -0.33 -12.62 10.22
CA MET A 244 -1.09 -12.29 11.44
C MET A 244 -2.36 -13.15 11.59
N GLY A 245 -2.53 -14.15 10.73
CA GLY A 245 -3.73 -15.00 10.71
C GLY A 245 -3.97 -15.78 12.01
N ASP A 246 -2.90 -16.20 12.68
CA ASP A 246 -2.94 -16.91 13.97
C ASP A 246 -3.16 -15.97 15.19
N LYS A 247 -3.32 -14.66 14.97
CA LYS A 247 -3.50 -13.65 16.01
C LYS A 247 -4.76 -12.80 15.79
N PRO A 248 -5.96 -13.40 15.74
CA PRO A 248 -7.19 -12.71 15.34
C PRO A 248 -7.57 -11.53 16.24
N GLY A 249 -7.17 -11.56 17.52
CA GLY A 249 -7.48 -10.51 18.51
C GLY A 249 -6.33 -9.51 18.74
N ALA A 250 -5.19 -9.63 18.04
CA ALA A 250 -4.01 -8.82 18.36
C ALA A 250 -4.09 -7.37 17.88
N LEU A 251 -4.86 -7.09 16.83
CA LEU A 251 -4.94 -5.76 16.21
C LEU A 251 -6.39 -5.25 16.24
N THR A 252 -6.60 -4.04 16.76
CA THR A 252 -7.92 -3.43 16.91
C THR A 252 -8.36 -2.74 15.63
N VAL A 253 -8.85 -3.51 14.65
CA VAL A 253 -9.28 -3.04 13.32
C VAL A 253 -10.55 -3.76 12.86
N ASP A 254 -11.26 -3.19 11.87
CA ASP A 254 -12.49 -3.77 11.31
C ASP A 254 -12.21 -4.90 10.33
N TYR A 255 -11.14 -4.77 9.54
CA TYR A 255 -10.81 -5.78 8.51
C TYR A 255 -9.33 -6.09 8.44
N GLY A 256 -9.03 -7.30 7.96
CA GLY A 256 -7.70 -7.72 7.55
C GLY A 256 -7.59 -7.81 6.04
N VAL A 257 -6.40 -7.56 5.48
CA VAL A 257 -6.13 -7.76 4.06
C VAL A 257 -5.09 -8.86 3.89
N ALA A 258 -5.45 -9.91 3.14
CA ALA A 258 -4.51 -10.88 2.61
C ALA A 258 -4.03 -10.39 1.22
N TYR A 259 -2.74 -10.05 1.11
CA TYR A 259 -2.15 -9.38 -0.05
C TYR A 259 -1.29 -10.36 -0.86
N PHE A 260 -1.91 -11.04 -1.83
CA PHE A 260 -1.26 -12.04 -2.68
C PHE A 260 -0.57 -11.38 -3.89
N THR A 261 0.70 -11.72 -4.10
CA THR A 261 1.56 -11.16 -5.14
C THR A 261 2.36 -12.24 -5.89
N LEU A 262 2.96 -13.16 -5.13
CA LEU A 262 3.90 -14.16 -5.62
C LEU A 262 3.26 -15.54 -5.69
N GLU A 263 2.24 -15.76 -4.92
CA GLU A 263 1.61 -17.03 -4.63
C GLU A 263 0.84 -17.59 -5.84
N SER A 264 0.79 -18.90 -5.95
CA SER A 264 -0.12 -19.60 -6.85
C SER A 264 -1.56 -19.57 -6.31
N ARG A 265 -2.51 -20.02 -7.10
CA ARG A 265 -3.92 -20.16 -6.69
C ARG A 265 -4.09 -21.11 -5.50
N GLU A 266 -3.37 -22.23 -5.53
CA GLU A 266 -3.40 -23.27 -4.50
C GLU A 266 -2.79 -22.76 -3.19
N GLU A 267 -1.65 -22.06 -3.27
CA GLU A 267 -1.03 -21.42 -2.10
C GLU A 267 -1.95 -20.36 -1.51
N ALA A 268 -2.57 -19.53 -2.34
CA ALA A 268 -3.51 -18.51 -1.88
C ALA A 268 -4.73 -19.12 -1.18
N ALA A 269 -5.27 -20.25 -1.70
CA ALA A 269 -6.36 -20.99 -1.06
C ALA A 269 -5.95 -21.50 0.32
N ALA A 270 -4.80 -22.18 0.42
CA ALA A 270 -4.29 -22.72 1.68
C ALA A 270 -4.06 -21.64 2.74
N ILE A 271 -3.54 -20.46 2.30
CA ILE A 271 -3.30 -19.33 3.20
C ILE A 271 -4.61 -18.71 3.69
N LEU A 272 -5.61 -18.55 2.82
CA LEU A 272 -6.94 -18.07 3.21
C LEU A 272 -7.58 -18.99 4.23
N ASP A 273 -7.46 -20.32 4.04
CA ASP A 273 -7.96 -21.31 4.98
C ASP A 273 -7.22 -21.24 6.33
N SER A 274 -5.89 -21.09 6.31
CA SER A 274 -5.08 -20.91 7.52
C SER A 274 -5.50 -19.66 8.30
N ILE A 275 -5.75 -18.53 7.61
CA ILE A 275 -6.21 -17.28 8.25
C ILE A 275 -7.57 -17.48 8.92
N ARG A 276 -8.53 -18.16 8.25
CA ARG A 276 -9.87 -18.42 8.79
C ARG A 276 -9.85 -19.34 10.01
N GLN A 277 -8.98 -20.36 9.97
CA GLN A 277 -8.83 -21.34 11.05
C GLN A 277 -7.93 -20.81 12.17
N HIS A 278 -7.37 -19.61 12.04
CA HIS A 278 -6.38 -19.07 12.96
C HIS A 278 -5.17 -19.99 13.16
N ALA A 279 -4.83 -20.73 12.11
CA ALA A 279 -3.74 -21.70 12.13
C ALA A 279 -2.37 -21.01 12.11
N PRO A 280 -1.33 -21.63 12.67
CA PRO A 280 0.06 -21.17 12.50
C PRO A 280 0.45 -21.18 11.01
N PHE A 281 1.33 -20.25 10.63
CA PHE A 281 1.88 -20.23 9.27
C PHE A 281 2.96 -21.29 9.11
N GLU A 282 2.91 -22.07 8.05
CA GLU A 282 3.94 -23.01 7.69
C GLU A 282 5.04 -22.32 6.88
N GLY A 283 6.23 -22.19 7.46
CA GLY A 283 7.40 -21.58 6.84
C GLY A 283 7.94 -20.33 7.54
N GLU A 284 8.89 -19.67 6.90
CA GLU A 284 9.45 -18.40 7.41
C GLU A 284 8.44 -17.27 7.19
N PHE A 285 8.19 -16.47 8.23
CA PHE A 285 7.34 -15.27 8.17
C PHE A 285 7.81 -14.19 9.13
N THR A 286 7.22 -13.01 9.02
CA THR A 286 7.46 -11.90 9.95
C THR A 286 6.13 -11.36 10.48
N ARG A 287 6.17 -10.73 11.65
CA ARG A 287 5.05 -9.94 12.19
C ARG A 287 5.09 -8.47 11.73
N GLY A 288 5.99 -8.13 10.80
CA GLY A 288 6.22 -6.74 10.47
C GLY A 288 6.70 -5.95 11.69
N LEU A 289 6.20 -4.73 11.83
CA LEU A 289 6.51 -3.86 12.97
C LEU A 289 5.37 -3.79 14.00
N TYR A 290 4.30 -4.54 13.83
CA TYR A 290 3.11 -4.48 14.68
C TYR A 290 3.37 -4.59 16.19
N PHE A 291 4.38 -5.37 16.61
CA PHE A 291 4.71 -5.54 18.03
C PHE A 291 5.98 -4.78 18.47
N LYS A 292 6.74 -4.23 17.55
CA LYS A 292 8.00 -3.54 17.86
C LYS A 292 7.93 -2.03 17.60
N GLY A 293 7.11 -1.60 16.63
CA GLY A 293 7.10 -0.23 16.17
C GLY A 293 8.36 0.18 15.41
N THR A 294 8.36 1.41 14.92
CA THR A 294 9.54 2.11 14.43
C THR A 294 10.09 2.92 15.61
N ASN A 295 11.21 2.50 16.20
CA ASN A 295 11.92 3.31 17.20
C ASN A 295 12.79 4.34 16.52
#